data_7d349d77ee5a9f110c0a02768930479c
#
_entry.id   7d349d77ee5a9f110c0a02768930479c
#
_cell.length_a   1.000
_cell.length_b   1.000
_cell.length_c   1.000
_cell.angle_alpha   90.00
_cell.angle_beta   90.00
_cell.angle_gamma   90.00
#
_symmetry.space_group_name_H-M   'P 1'
#
loop_
_entity.id
_entity.type
_entity.pdbx_description
1 polymer ?
#
loop_
_entity_poly.entity_id
_entity_poly.type
_entity_poly.pdbx_seq_one_letter_code
_entity_poly.pdbx_strand_id
1 'polypeptide(L)'
;MTASKRGIKLDAWDITWDEYKELDYFCRQYERKRRDAAALLTLRVSTAPSAKTKDDNWVFLPHGSGGTSDPVAAAAEKRERLLRDVQMIEKAARLAGDEFAPYLLRAVTRRDGVNRIIADGCPCSERTFYRMRRRFFFVLRELRNAGAA
;
A
#
# COMPACT_ATOMS: atom_id res chain seq x y z
N MET A 1 11.70 21.10 -16.04
CA MET A 1 11.32 20.80 -15.76
C MET A 1 10.85 19.78 -15.67
N THR A 2 10.46 19.49 -15.70
CA THR A 2 10.50 18.42 -15.20
C THR A 2 9.80 17.43 -15.98
N ALA A 3 10.56 16.49 -16.39
CA ALA A 3 10.04 15.41 -17.15
C ALA A 3 8.97 14.67 -16.40
N SER A 4 9.06 14.70 -15.13
CA SER A 4 8.09 13.93 -14.35
C SER A 4 6.68 14.44 -14.51
N LYS A 5 6.52 15.67 -14.91
CA LYS A 5 5.19 16.17 -15.06
C LYS A 5 4.56 15.84 -16.39
N ARG A 6 5.38 15.37 -17.33
CA ARG A 6 4.83 15.19 -18.66
C ARG A 6 3.80 14.13 -18.78
N GLY A 7 3.87 13.09 -18.11
CA GLY A 7 2.93 12.00 -18.28
C GLY A 7 1.62 12.15 -17.55
N ILE A 8 1.46 13.21 -16.74
CA ILE A 8 0.28 13.32 -15.93
C ILE A 8 -0.27 14.73 -16.00
N LYS A 9 -1.48 14.83 -16.45
CA LYS A 9 -2.18 16.10 -16.47
C LYS A 9 -3.08 16.16 -15.25
N LEU A 10 -2.58 16.77 -14.21
CA LEU A 10 -3.27 16.77 -12.93
C LEU A 10 -4.42 17.76 -12.87
N ASP A 11 -4.33 18.82 -13.65
CA ASP A 11 -5.35 19.86 -13.57
C ASP A 11 -6.75 19.36 -13.84
N ALA A 12 -6.88 18.38 -14.71
CA ALA A 12 -8.20 17.86 -15.06
C ALA A 12 -8.90 17.20 -13.86
N TRP A 13 -8.13 16.81 -12.84
CA TRP A 13 -8.70 16.12 -11.69
C TRP A 13 -8.51 16.91 -10.41
N ASP A 14 -8.12 18.17 -10.53
CA ASP A 14 -7.97 19.05 -9.39
C ASP A 14 -7.02 18.47 -8.33
N ILE A 15 -5.92 17.91 -8.78
CA ILE A 15 -4.90 17.39 -7.89
C ILE A 15 -3.67 18.28 -8.01
N THR A 16 -3.20 18.79 -6.90
CA THR A 16 -2.00 19.63 -6.93
C THR A 16 -0.76 18.75 -7.10
N TRP A 17 0.33 19.36 -7.49
CA TRP A 17 1.57 18.62 -7.67
C TRP A 17 2.04 18.00 -6.34
N ASP A 18 1.84 18.71 -5.24
CA ASP A 18 2.25 18.19 -3.95
C ASP A 18 1.39 17.00 -3.53
N GLU A 19 0.09 17.08 -3.77
CA GLU A 19 -0.80 15.95 -3.51
C GLU A 19 -0.40 14.74 -4.34
N TYR A 20 -0.05 14.97 -5.61
CA TYR A 20 0.37 13.87 -6.46
C TYR A 20 1.63 13.21 -5.91
N LYS A 21 2.59 14.01 -5.46
CA LYS A 21 3.82 13.45 -4.92
C LYS A 21 3.55 12.62 -3.66
N GLU A 22 2.65 13.08 -2.84
CA GLU A 22 2.25 12.35 -1.66
C GLU A 22 1.63 11.01 -2.01
N LEU A 23 0.73 11.02 -2.97
CA LEU A 23 0.06 9.79 -3.41
C LEU A 23 1.05 8.84 -4.07
N ASP A 24 1.98 9.37 -4.84
CA ASP A 24 3.00 8.56 -5.48
C ASP A 24 3.89 7.89 -4.44
N TYR A 25 4.28 8.62 -3.40
CA TYR A 25 5.04 8.05 -2.32
C TYR A 25 4.27 6.96 -1.60
N PHE A 26 2.99 7.18 -1.37
CA PHE A 26 2.15 6.19 -0.73
C PHE A 26 2.12 4.91 -1.54
N CYS A 27 1.99 5.02 -2.85
CA CYS A 27 1.96 3.84 -3.71
C CYS A 27 3.28 3.10 -3.75
N ARG A 28 4.39 3.82 -3.64
CA ARG A 28 5.69 3.15 -3.68
C ARG A 28 5.93 2.27 -2.46
N GLN A 29 5.20 2.47 -1.40
CA GLN A 29 5.36 1.66 -0.21
C GLN A 29 4.57 0.37 -0.26
N TYR A 30 3.83 0.14 -1.35
CA TYR A 30 2.91 -0.98 -1.46
C TYR A 30 3.59 -2.34 -1.25
N GLU A 31 4.68 -2.60 -1.96
CA GLU A 31 5.34 -3.90 -1.85
C GLU A 31 5.95 -4.09 -0.45
N ARG A 32 6.50 -3.03 0.09
CA ARG A 32 7.06 -3.13 1.42
C ARG A 32 5.98 -3.38 2.46
N LYS A 33 4.86 -2.69 2.34
CA LYS A 33 3.76 -2.89 3.28
C LYS A 33 3.20 -4.30 3.21
N ARG A 34 3.13 -4.86 2.01
CA ARG A 34 2.68 -6.24 1.86
C ARG A 34 3.64 -7.20 2.54
N ARG A 35 4.94 -7.01 2.33
CA ARG A 35 5.94 -7.86 2.96
C ARG A 35 5.91 -7.72 4.47
N ASP A 36 5.82 -6.50 4.95
CA ASP A 36 5.81 -6.26 6.39
C ASP A 36 4.58 -6.88 7.06
N ALA A 37 3.43 -6.81 6.39
CA ALA A 37 2.24 -7.42 6.92
C ALA A 37 2.38 -8.95 7.00
N ALA A 38 2.99 -9.54 5.98
CA ALA A 38 3.21 -10.98 5.98
C ALA A 38 4.20 -11.37 7.07
N ALA A 39 5.22 -10.57 7.27
CA ALA A 39 6.21 -10.85 8.33
C ALA A 39 5.58 -10.77 9.71
N LEU A 40 4.66 -9.85 9.91
CA LEU A 40 4.00 -9.74 11.20
C LEU A 40 3.12 -10.95 11.48
N LEU A 41 2.52 -11.51 10.45
CA LEU A 41 1.73 -12.71 10.64
C LEU A 41 2.62 -13.89 11.06
N THR A 42 3.76 -14.03 10.43
CA THR A 42 4.70 -15.09 10.77
C THR A 42 5.22 -14.91 12.18
N LEU A 43 5.54 -13.69 12.57
CA LEU A 43 6.02 -13.42 13.91
C LEU A 43 4.97 -13.82 14.93
N ARG A 44 3.74 -13.52 14.67
CA ARG A 44 2.68 -13.90 15.57
C ARG A 44 2.63 -15.39 15.79
N VAL A 45 2.73 -16.14 14.71
CA VAL A 45 2.67 -17.58 14.81
C VAL A 45 3.88 -18.12 15.57
N SER A 46 5.03 -17.56 15.32
CA SER A 46 6.21 -18.11 15.98
C SER A 46 6.30 -17.73 17.44
N THR A 47 5.72 -16.61 17.84
CA THR A 47 5.82 -16.32 19.27
C THR A 47 4.84 -17.11 20.06
N ALA A 48 3.77 -17.50 19.51
CA ALA A 48 2.79 -18.21 20.26
C ALA A 48 3.36 -19.38 20.99
N PRO A 49 4.02 -20.24 20.36
CA PRO A 49 4.43 -21.42 21.03
C PRO A 49 5.58 -21.22 21.87
N SER A 50 6.26 -20.32 21.71
CA SER A 50 7.46 -20.39 22.36
C SER A 50 7.41 -20.33 23.72
N ALA A 51 6.73 -19.96 24.15
CA ALA A 51 6.79 -19.93 25.41
C ALA A 51 7.27 -20.89 26.18
N LYS A 52 7.62 -21.51 26.46
CA LYS A 52 7.87 -22.39 27.27
C LYS A 52 9.00 -22.66 27.81
N THR A 53 9.53 -22.39 28.28
CA THR A 53 10.69 -22.76 28.74
C THR A 53 10.53 -22.78 30.12
N LYS A 54 11.12 -23.41 30.72
CA LYS A 54 10.97 -23.58 31.98
C LYS A 54 11.31 -22.49 32.74
N ASP A 55 12.06 -21.89 32.48
CA ASP A 55 12.44 -20.97 33.37
C ASP A 55 11.60 -19.91 33.20
N ASP A 56 10.95 -19.83 32.53
CA ASP A 56 10.25 -18.91 32.29
C ASP A 56 9.53 -18.34 33.31
N ASN A 57 9.26 -18.88 34.09
CA ASN A 57 8.50 -18.36 34.99
C ASN A 57 8.96 -17.03 35.30
N TRP A 58 10.04 -16.83 35.37
CA TRP A 58 10.49 -15.67 35.82
C TRP A 58 10.29 -14.67 34.81
N VAL A 59 10.14 -14.99 34.00
CA VAL A 59 10.02 -14.21 33.08
C VAL A 59 9.03 -13.32 33.25
N PHE A 60 8.49 -13.50 33.67
CA PHE A 60 7.57 -12.75 33.68
C PHE A 60 7.47 -11.80 34.20
N LEU A 61 7.81 -11.75 34.52
CA LEU A 61 7.81 -10.95 35.00
C LEU A 61 7.52 -9.85 34.73
N PRO A 62 7.60 -9.40 34.70
CA PRO A 62 7.33 -8.35 34.66
C PRO A 62 6.86 -7.65 34.13
N HIS A 63 7.17 -7.41 33.95
CA HIS A 63 6.87 -6.83 33.36
C HIS A 63 5.91 -6.29 33.28
N GLY A 64 5.67 -6.51 33.22
CA GLY A 64 4.66 -6.20 33.21
C GLY A 64 4.35 -4.95 33.30
N SER A 65 4.65 -4.60 33.68
CA SER A 65 4.48 -3.51 33.88
C SER A 65 3.84 -2.86 32.92
N GLY A 66 3.95 -2.30 32.63
CA GLY A 66 3.40 -1.54 31.80
C GLY A 66 2.53 -2.18 31.16
N GLY A 67 2.70 -2.84 31.06
CA GLY A 67 2.02 -3.59 30.53
C GLY A 67 1.16 -3.38 29.64
N THR A 68 1.10 -2.90 29.39
CA THR A 68 0.23 -2.68 28.61
C THR A 68 0.29 -3.22 27.43
N SER A 69 1.23 -3.37 26.87
CA SER A 69 1.20 -3.79 25.65
C SER A 69 1.19 -5.18 25.45
N ASP A 70 0.29 -5.72 24.86
CA ASP A 70 0.29 -7.07 24.38
C ASP A 70 1.00 -7.05 23.04
N PRO A 71 2.17 -7.63 22.91
CA PRO A 71 2.90 -7.62 21.65
C PRO A 71 2.12 -8.27 20.50
N VAL A 72 1.32 -9.27 20.80
CA VAL A 72 0.53 -9.93 19.76
C VAL A 72 -0.57 -8.99 19.26
N ALA A 73 -1.22 -8.31 20.19
CA ALA A 73 -2.25 -7.36 19.80
C ALA A 73 -1.67 -6.18 19.04
N ALA A 74 -0.51 -5.70 19.45
CA ALA A 74 0.14 -4.59 18.76
C ALA A 74 0.55 -5.00 17.34
N ALA A 75 1.06 -6.21 17.19
CA ALA A 75 1.43 -6.71 15.88
C ALA A 75 0.20 -6.87 14.99
N ALA A 76 -0.90 -7.34 15.55
CA ALA A 76 -2.14 -7.50 14.78
C ALA A 76 -2.67 -6.15 14.32
N GLU A 77 -2.63 -5.16 15.18
CA GLU A 77 -3.08 -3.83 14.79
C GLU A 77 -2.20 -3.23 13.71
N LYS A 78 -0.90 -3.38 13.85
CA LYS A 78 0.02 -2.88 12.85
C LYS A 78 -0.22 -3.56 11.50
N ARG A 79 -0.41 -4.87 11.54
CA ARG A 79 -0.69 -5.63 10.32
C ARG A 79 -1.97 -5.14 9.66
N GLU A 80 -2.98 -4.87 10.46
CA GLU A 80 -4.25 -4.38 9.93
C GLU A 80 -4.09 -3.03 9.24
N ARG A 81 -3.32 -2.14 9.83
CA ARG A 81 -3.08 -0.84 9.22
C ARG A 81 -2.35 -0.97 7.90
N LEU A 82 -1.33 -1.85 7.86
CA LEU A 82 -0.59 -2.06 6.62
C LEU A 82 -1.48 -2.65 5.53
N LEU A 83 -2.31 -3.61 5.89
CA LEU A 83 -3.21 -4.22 4.91
C LEU A 83 -4.29 -3.24 4.44
N ARG A 84 -4.71 -2.35 5.31
CA ARG A 84 -5.68 -1.34 4.91
C ARG A 84 -5.11 -0.45 3.82
N ASP A 85 -3.85 -0.05 3.97
CA ASP A 85 -3.20 0.77 2.95
C ASP A 85 -3.05 -0.01 1.64
N VAL A 86 -2.66 -1.27 1.72
CA VAL A 86 -2.51 -2.12 0.54
C VAL A 86 -3.86 -2.25 -0.17
N GLN A 87 -4.90 -2.53 0.58
CA GLN A 87 -6.23 -2.70 0.01
C GLN A 87 -6.76 -1.43 -0.61
N MET A 88 -6.41 -0.29 -0.04
CA MET A 88 -6.83 0.99 -0.59
C MET A 88 -6.23 1.21 -1.98
N ILE A 89 -4.95 0.89 -2.13
CA ILE A 89 -4.29 1.03 -3.43
C ILE A 89 -4.91 0.06 -4.45
N GLU A 90 -5.15 -1.17 -4.02
CA GLU A 90 -5.75 -2.16 -4.92
C GLU A 90 -7.17 -1.78 -5.32
N LYS A 91 -7.92 -1.24 -4.37
CA LYS A 91 -9.28 -0.80 -4.66
C LYS A 91 -9.28 0.37 -5.64
N ALA A 92 -8.35 1.31 -5.45
CA ALA A 92 -8.25 2.43 -6.37
C ALA A 92 -7.93 1.95 -7.79
N ALA A 93 -7.07 0.95 -7.92
CA ALA A 93 -6.75 0.41 -9.23
C ALA A 93 -7.96 -0.23 -9.89
N ARG A 94 -8.73 -0.98 -9.13
CA ARG A 94 -9.93 -1.61 -9.67
C ARG A 94 -10.99 -0.58 -10.08
N LEU A 95 -11.14 0.46 -9.28
CA LEU A 95 -12.13 1.49 -9.60
C LEU A 95 -11.70 2.34 -10.79
N ALA A 96 -10.41 2.49 -11.01
CA ALA A 96 -9.92 3.25 -12.13
C ALA A 96 -10.03 2.47 -13.45
N GLY A 97 -9.85 1.16 -13.40
CA GLY A 97 -9.97 0.34 -14.59
C GLY A 97 -9.85 -1.11 -14.22
N ASP A 98 -10.97 -1.76 -13.99
CA ASP A 98 -10.98 -3.11 -13.42
C ASP A 98 -10.15 -4.12 -14.22
N GLU A 99 -10.35 -4.15 -15.53
CA GLU A 99 -9.61 -5.09 -16.37
C GLU A 99 -8.12 -4.79 -16.40
N PHE A 100 -7.77 -3.55 -16.15
CA PHE A 100 -6.40 -3.12 -16.25
C PHE A 100 -5.73 -2.95 -14.89
N ALA A 101 -6.42 -3.34 -13.82
CA ALA A 101 -5.91 -3.12 -12.47
C ALA A 101 -4.51 -3.69 -12.24
N PRO A 102 -4.18 -4.91 -12.67
CA PRO A 102 -2.82 -5.42 -12.46
C PRO A 102 -1.76 -4.56 -13.14
N TYR A 103 -2.09 -4.04 -14.31
CA TYR A 103 -1.13 -3.20 -15.05
C TYR A 103 -1.00 -1.83 -14.41
N LEU A 104 -2.11 -1.28 -13.92
CA LEU A 104 -2.06 -0.02 -13.19
C LEU A 104 -1.22 -0.16 -11.92
N LEU A 105 -1.37 -1.27 -11.21
CA LEU A 105 -0.58 -1.50 -10.02
C LEU A 105 0.91 -1.52 -10.34
N ARG A 106 1.30 -2.17 -11.42
CA ARG A 106 2.70 -2.17 -11.82
C ARG A 106 3.23 -0.76 -12.06
N ALA A 107 2.43 0.06 -12.72
CA ALA A 107 2.85 1.41 -13.06
C ALA A 107 3.01 2.29 -11.83
N VAL A 108 2.09 2.18 -10.87
CA VAL A 108 2.09 3.10 -9.75
C VAL A 108 2.93 2.60 -8.57
N THR A 109 3.13 1.30 -8.44
CA THR A 109 3.89 0.77 -7.31
C THR A 109 5.33 0.45 -7.69
N ARG A 110 5.57 -0.02 -8.89
CA ARG A 110 6.92 -0.39 -9.33
C ARG A 110 7.50 0.61 -10.30
N ARG A 111 6.68 1.55 -10.75
CA ARG A 111 7.13 2.55 -11.71
C ARG A 111 7.60 1.96 -13.03
N ASP A 112 6.99 0.86 -13.43
CA ASP A 112 7.27 0.31 -14.75
C ASP A 112 6.77 1.31 -15.78
N GLY A 113 7.54 1.47 -16.85
CA GLY A 113 7.15 2.40 -17.89
C GLY A 113 5.92 1.92 -18.66
N VAL A 114 5.11 2.85 -19.12
CA VAL A 114 3.88 2.52 -19.81
C VAL A 114 4.15 1.69 -21.05
N ASN A 115 5.20 2.03 -21.81
CA ASN A 115 5.53 1.29 -23.02
C ASN A 115 5.84 -0.17 -22.71
N ARG A 116 6.53 -0.40 -21.62
CA ARG A 116 6.86 -1.76 -21.22
C ARG A 116 5.62 -2.52 -20.80
N ILE A 117 4.74 -1.87 -20.08
CA ILE A 117 3.50 -2.51 -19.62
C ILE A 117 2.63 -2.89 -20.83
N ILE A 118 2.54 -2.02 -21.81
CA ILE A 118 1.76 -2.32 -23.00
C ILE A 118 2.42 -3.45 -23.78
N ALA A 119 3.74 -3.44 -23.88
CA ALA A 119 4.45 -4.52 -24.56
C ALA A 119 4.25 -5.86 -23.84
N ASP A 120 4.04 -5.83 -22.54
CA ASP A 120 3.83 -7.05 -21.77
C ASP A 120 2.38 -7.55 -21.82
N GLY A 121 1.55 -6.90 -22.61
CA GLY A 121 0.22 -7.44 -22.84
C GLY A 121 -0.96 -6.60 -22.38
N CYS A 122 -0.72 -5.41 -21.91
CA CYS A 122 -1.84 -4.56 -21.50
C CYS A 122 -2.66 -4.20 -22.75
N PRO A 123 -3.92 -4.54 -22.78
CA PRO A 123 -4.72 -4.37 -23.99
C PRO A 123 -5.32 -2.98 -24.15
N CYS A 124 -4.50 -1.96 -24.10
CA CYS A 124 -4.99 -0.61 -24.28
C CYS A 124 -3.92 0.27 -24.88
N SER A 125 -4.32 1.42 -25.39
CA SER A 125 -3.35 2.34 -25.94
C SER A 125 -2.67 3.11 -24.83
N GLU A 126 -1.55 3.70 -25.16
CA GLU A 126 -0.80 4.52 -24.23
C GLU A 126 -1.67 5.66 -23.68
N ARG A 127 -2.42 6.28 -24.57
CA ARG A 127 -3.29 7.40 -24.18
C ARG A 127 -4.34 6.96 -23.17
N THR A 128 -4.95 5.81 -23.42
CA THR A 128 -5.95 5.27 -22.49
C THR A 128 -5.31 4.94 -21.16
N PHE A 129 -4.10 4.38 -21.18
CA PHE A 129 -3.40 4.04 -19.95
C PHE A 129 -3.12 5.28 -19.12
N TYR A 130 -2.66 6.35 -19.75
CA TYR A 130 -2.39 7.58 -19.00
C TYR A 130 -3.66 8.17 -18.41
N ARG A 131 -4.79 8.02 -19.11
CA ARG A 131 -6.06 8.48 -18.59
C ARG A 131 -6.46 7.68 -17.34
N MET A 132 -6.30 6.37 -17.39
CA MET A 132 -6.62 5.52 -16.25
C MET A 132 -5.69 5.80 -15.08
N ARG A 133 -4.43 6.09 -15.34
CA ARG A 133 -3.49 6.40 -14.28
C ARG A 133 -3.89 7.70 -13.54
N ARG A 134 -4.31 8.70 -14.29
CA ARG A 134 -4.80 9.93 -13.68
C ARG A 134 -6.04 9.65 -12.83
N ARG A 135 -6.94 8.86 -13.36
CA ARG A 135 -8.15 8.49 -12.62
C ARG A 135 -7.78 7.71 -11.35
N PHE A 136 -6.78 6.87 -11.44
CA PHE A 136 -6.31 6.12 -10.27
C PHE A 136 -5.90 7.08 -9.14
N PHE A 137 -5.11 8.08 -9.46
CA PHE A 137 -4.66 8.99 -8.41
C PHE A 137 -5.80 9.82 -7.84
N PHE A 138 -6.76 10.17 -8.67
CA PHE A 138 -7.95 10.87 -8.18
C PHE A 138 -8.74 9.97 -7.21
N VAL A 139 -8.98 8.74 -7.61
CA VAL A 139 -9.74 7.81 -6.78
C VAL A 139 -9.00 7.52 -5.48
N LEU A 140 -7.70 7.34 -5.57
CA LEU A 140 -6.90 7.08 -4.38
C LEU A 140 -6.98 8.25 -3.40
N ARG A 141 -6.93 9.47 -3.91
CA ARG A 141 -7.06 10.63 -3.05
C ARG A 141 -8.41 10.61 -2.33
N GLU A 142 -9.48 10.31 -3.07
CA GLU A 142 -10.81 10.28 -2.48
C GLU A 142 -10.92 9.18 -1.42
N LEU A 143 -10.35 8.03 -1.68
CA LEU A 143 -10.37 6.94 -0.72
C LEU A 143 -9.59 7.29 0.54
N ARG A 144 -8.45 7.93 0.39
CA ARG A 144 -7.65 8.33 1.54
C ARG A 144 -8.38 9.38 2.38
N ASN A 145 -9.00 10.33 1.73
CA ASN A 145 -9.74 11.37 2.45
C ASN A 145 -10.93 10.79 3.19
N ALA A 146 -11.61 9.85 2.57
CA ALA A 146 -12.75 9.20 3.21
C ALA A 146 -12.31 8.35 4.39
N GLY A 147 -11.18 7.69 4.27
CA GLY A 147 -10.65 6.88 5.35
C GLY A 147 -10.13 7.69 6.51
N ALA A 148 -9.75 8.93 6.26
CA ALA A 148 -9.26 9.79 7.31
C ALA A 148 -10.39 10.41 8.12
N ALA A 149 -11.58 10.41 7.58
CA ALA A 149 -12.74 11.01 8.27
C ALA A 149 -13.40 10.04 9.31
#